data_593a5a2cb87c7af361bfcc1bb77e0d3e
#
_entry.id   593a5a2cb87c7af361bfcc1bb77e0d3e
#
_cell.length_a   1.000
_cell.length_b   1.000
_cell.length_c   1.000
_cell.angle_alpha   90.00
_cell.angle_beta   90.00
_cell.angle_gamma   90.00
#
_symmetry.space_group_name_H-M   'P 1'
#
loop_
_entity.id
_entity.type
_entity.pdbx_description
1 polymer ?
#
loop_
_entity_poly.entity_id
_entity_poly.type
_entity_poly.pdbx_seq_one_letter_code
_entity_poly.pdbx_strand_id
1 'polypeptide(L)'
;MHLSGSAHIPSAMQRLLVTRFHLLLLTVTLALTGVGFFRIPENFAFPAHWSGSAADWLWPRHALLVAPLVQLALMTAFFLLGRLLTKNHYAKTQHIFDPALTLIMTVVAASQLGLLLTGIGSDLDFIRVTGFGLGAALFLLGVVLFEAERHTYAGLRMPWPIRTDGAWRLVHRVAGLSFGLAAIGLVALAWLDAGAGALVMGFAAALLLPPTLAGLATLALRSR
;
A
#
# COMPACT_ATOMS: atom_id res chain seq x y z
N MET A 1 21.07 -49.80 -11.40
CA MET A 1 21.53 -48.60 -12.13
C MET A 1 20.46 -47.55 -11.95
N HIS A 2 20.55 -46.77 -10.86
CA HIS A 2 19.58 -45.72 -10.51
C HIS A 2 20.18 -44.38 -10.93
N LEU A 3 19.65 -43.79 -12.01
CA LEU A 3 19.94 -42.42 -12.38
C LEU A 3 18.86 -41.50 -11.73
N SER A 4 19.15 -41.05 -10.49
CA SER A 4 18.42 -39.97 -9.84
C SER A 4 18.99 -38.62 -10.32
N GLY A 5 18.51 -38.15 -11.46
CA GLY A 5 18.75 -36.78 -11.93
C GLY A 5 17.86 -35.82 -11.19
N SER A 6 18.25 -35.35 -10.00
CA SER A 6 17.63 -34.22 -9.37
C SER A 6 17.94 -32.95 -10.19
N ALA A 7 16.97 -32.48 -10.95
CA ALA A 7 17.03 -31.18 -11.63
C ALA A 7 17.29 -30.08 -10.60
N HIS A 8 18.51 -29.59 -10.55
CA HIS A 8 18.93 -28.48 -9.70
C HIS A 8 18.31 -27.19 -10.25
N ILE A 9 17.09 -26.82 -9.78
CA ILE A 9 16.49 -25.55 -10.09
C ILE A 9 17.41 -24.46 -9.51
N PRO A 10 17.88 -23.49 -10.31
CA PRO A 10 18.83 -22.50 -9.84
C PRO A 10 18.21 -21.68 -8.69
N SER A 11 18.84 -21.72 -7.54
CA SER A 11 18.40 -21.09 -6.28
C SER A 11 18.34 -19.54 -6.31
N ALA A 12 18.74 -18.92 -7.43
CA ALA A 12 18.72 -17.46 -7.62
C ALA A 12 17.32 -16.90 -8.00
N MET A 13 16.42 -17.71 -8.57
CA MET A 13 15.12 -17.24 -9.07
C MET A 13 14.04 -17.17 -7.98
N GLN A 14 14.31 -17.64 -6.75
CA GLN A 14 13.33 -17.76 -5.66
C GLN A 14 13.25 -16.57 -4.69
N ARG A 15 14.00 -15.47 -4.89
CA ARG A 15 14.08 -14.37 -3.91
C ARG A 15 13.51 -13.05 -4.40
N LEU A 16 12.56 -13.07 -5.32
CA LEU A 16 11.97 -11.85 -5.84
C LEU A 16 10.67 -11.55 -5.09
N LEU A 17 10.68 -10.55 -4.18
CA LEU A 17 9.46 -9.97 -3.60
C LEU A 17 8.61 -9.26 -4.65
N VAL A 18 9.23 -8.89 -5.78
CA VAL A 18 8.54 -8.28 -6.93
C VAL A 18 8.11 -9.38 -7.89
N THR A 19 6.81 -9.53 -8.05
CA THR A 19 6.17 -10.56 -8.89
C THR A 19 5.77 -10.02 -10.27
N ARG A 20 5.36 -10.91 -11.18
CA ARG A 20 4.80 -10.53 -12.48
C ARG A 20 3.53 -9.68 -12.33
N PHE A 21 2.78 -9.89 -11.25
CA PHE A 21 1.58 -9.08 -10.97
C PHE A 21 1.92 -7.63 -10.68
N HIS A 22 3.00 -7.36 -9.94
CA HIS A 22 3.47 -5.99 -9.70
C HIS A 22 3.92 -5.29 -10.99
N LEU A 23 4.59 -6.04 -11.89
CA LEU A 23 4.92 -5.53 -13.23
C LEU A 23 3.67 -5.20 -14.05
N LEU A 24 2.63 -6.03 -13.98
CA LEU A 24 1.35 -5.77 -14.63
C LEU A 24 0.71 -4.48 -14.08
N LEU A 25 0.67 -4.30 -12.76
CA LEU A 25 0.13 -3.08 -12.14
C LEU A 25 0.89 -1.84 -12.59
N LEU A 26 2.22 -1.89 -12.64
CA LEU A 26 3.04 -0.79 -13.16
C LEU A 26 2.71 -0.51 -14.64
N THR A 27 2.60 -1.55 -15.46
CA THR A 27 2.27 -1.41 -16.89
C THR A 27 0.89 -0.76 -17.06
N VAL A 28 -0.11 -1.19 -16.29
CA VAL A 28 -1.45 -0.57 -16.31
C VAL A 28 -1.37 0.89 -15.89
N THR A 29 -0.64 1.21 -14.83
CA THR A 29 -0.48 2.60 -14.37
C THR A 29 0.23 3.47 -15.42
N LEU A 30 1.26 2.94 -16.10
CA LEU A 30 1.93 3.63 -17.20
C LEU A 30 0.97 3.86 -18.39
N ALA A 31 0.15 2.88 -18.74
CA ALA A 31 -0.86 3.02 -19.79
C ALA A 31 -1.89 4.11 -19.43
N LEU A 32 -2.41 4.10 -18.19
CA LEU A 32 -3.33 5.15 -17.69
C LEU A 32 -2.67 6.53 -17.73
N THR A 33 -1.40 6.62 -17.36
CA THR A 33 -0.61 7.87 -17.44
C THR A 33 -0.49 8.36 -18.87
N GLY A 34 -0.14 7.46 -19.81
CA GLY A 34 -0.06 7.78 -21.23
C GLY A 34 -1.39 8.28 -21.80
N VAL A 35 -2.49 7.59 -21.51
CA VAL A 35 -3.84 8.02 -21.89
C VAL A 35 -4.16 9.40 -21.30
N GLY A 36 -3.80 9.64 -20.02
CA GLY A 36 -3.99 10.92 -19.37
C GLY A 36 -3.25 12.06 -20.07
N PHE A 37 -1.98 11.86 -20.42
CA PHE A 37 -1.21 12.86 -21.19
C PHE A 37 -1.76 13.10 -22.59
N PHE A 38 -2.39 12.11 -23.18
CA PHE A 38 -3.00 12.25 -24.53
C PHE A 38 -4.38 12.92 -24.47
N ARG A 39 -5.20 12.64 -23.45
CA ARG A 39 -6.62 13.05 -23.39
C ARG A 39 -6.85 14.30 -22.57
N ILE A 40 -6.02 14.59 -21.59
CA ILE A 40 -6.18 15.71 -20.65
C ILE A 40 -5.41 16.92 -21.19
N PRO A 41 -6.03 18.10 -21.31
CA PRO A 41 -5.36 19.31 -21.79
C PRO A 41 -4.14 19.71 -20.94
N GLU A 42 -3.16 20.39 -21.54
CA GLU A 42 -1.92 20.77 -20.85
C GLU A 42 -2.14 21.73 -19.68
N ASN A 43 -3.08 22.63 -19.84
CA ASN A 43 -3.46 23.62 -18.84
C ASN A 43 -4.45 23.10 -17.78
N PHE A 44 -4.83 21.81 -17.86
CA PHE A 44 -5.74 21.22 -16.87
C PHE A 44 -5.04 21.09 -15.52
N ALA A 45 -5.76 21.50 -14.46
CA ALA A 45 -5.32 21.35 -13.08
C ALA A 45 -6.36 20.52 -12.31
N PHE A 46 -5.90 19.47 -11.64
CA PHE A 46 -6.74 18.61 -10.83
C PHE A 46 -7.13 19.35 -9.54
N PRO A 47 -8.43 19.42 -9.19
CA PRO A 47 -8.86 19.90 -7.89
C PRO A 47 -8.41 18.93 -6.81
N ALA A 48 -7.41 19.33 -6.01
CA ALA A 48 -6.86 18.49 -4.95
C ALA A 48 -7.58 18.69 -3.61
N HIS A 49 -8.06 19.91 -3.35
CA HIS A 49 -8.85 20.23 -2.17
C HIS A 49 -9.89 21.30 -2.50
N TRP A 50 -11.04 21.23 -1.83
CA TRP A 50 -12.13 22.19 -1.98
C TRP A 50 -12.29 23.00 -0.71
N SER A 51 -12.44 24.32 -0.87
CA SER A 51 -12.84 25.25 0.19
C SER A 51 -14.15 25.90 -0.21
N GLY A 52 -15.24 25.41 0.34
CA GLY A 52 -16.58 25.82 -0.10
C GLY A 52 -16.87 25.38 -1.54
N SER A 53 -17.16 26.33 -2.43
CA SER A 53 -17.48 26.06 -3.85
C SER A 53 -16.28 26.15 -4.80
N ALA A 54 -15.11 26.53 -4.31
CA ALA A 54 -13.89 26.71 -5.12
C ALA A 54 -12.79 25.74 -4.70
N ALA A 55 -12.01 25.25 -5.68
CA ALA A 55 -10.80 24.49 -5.41
C ALA A 55 -9.69 25.46 -4.99
N ASP A 56 -9.18 25.30 -3.78
CA ASP A 56 -8.10 26.13 -3.21
C ASP A 56 -6.72 25.50 -3.36
N TRP A 57 -6.67 24.22 -3.68
CA TRP A 57 -5.42 23.50 -3.99
C TRP A 57 -5.56 22.73 -5.30
N LEU A 58 -4.65 23.00 -6.22
CA LEU A 58 -4.64 22.43 -7.57
C LEU A 58 -3.36 21.67 -7.83
N TRP A 59 -3.48 20.50 -8.43
CA TRP A 59 -2.35 19.73 -8.96
C TRP A 59 -2.27 19.88 -10.47
N PRO A 60 -1.11 20.23 -11.00
CA PRO A 60 -0.94 20.35 -12.45
C PRO A 60 -0.99 18.97 -13.13
N ARG A 61 -1.22 18.93 -14.45
CA ARG A 61 -1.31 17.68 -15.23
C ARG A 61 -0.16 16.71 -15.02
N HIS A 62 1.05 17.20 -14.81
CA HIS A 62 2.21 16.35 -14.58
C HIS A 62 2.18 15.59 -13.25
N ALA A 63 1.23 15.87 -12.34
CA ALA A 63 0.97 15.02 -11.18
C ALA A 63 0.65 13.56 -11.56
N LEU A 64 0.18 13.31 -12.79
CA LEU A 64 0.01 11.97 -13.34
C LEU A 64 1.29 11.12 -13.37
N LEU A 65 2.47 11.74 -13.34
CA LEU A 65 3.74 11.02 -13.28
C LEU A 65 4.06 10.48 -11.88
N VAL A 66 3.43 11.00 -10.84
CA VAL A 66 3.72 10.62 -9.45
C VAL A 66 3.42 9.14 -9.21
N ALA A 67 2.28 8.64 -9.68
CA ALA A 67 1.87 7.27 -9.44
C ALA A 67 2.86 6.22 -10.02
N PRO A 68 3.25 6.25 -11.31
CA PRO A 68 4.23 5.30 -11.83
C PRO A 68 5.62 5.46 -11.19
N LEU A 69 6.04 6.67 -10.82
CA LEU A 69 7.30 6.88 -10.12
C LEU A 69 7.28 6.28 -8.70
N VAL A 70 6.19 6.45 -7.97
CA VAL A 70 5.99 5.82 -6.65
C VAL A 70 6.01 4.29 -6.78
N GLN A 71 5.30 3.72 -7.75
CA GLN A 71 5.31 2.28 -7.97
C GLN A 71 6.70 1.75 -8.31
N LEU A 72 7.44 2.44 -9.18
CA LEU A 72 8.81 2.07 -9.53
C LEU A 72 9.74 2.13 -8.31
N ALA A 73 9.64 3.17 -7.50
CA ALA A 73 10.41 3.32 -6.27
C ALA A 73 10.09 2.20 -5.26
N LEU A 74 8.80 1.87 -5.06
CA LEU A 74 8.38 0.77 -4.20
C LEU A 74 8.91 -0.58 -4.70
N MET A 75 8.78 -0.88 -6.00
CA MET A 75 9.31 -2.11 -6.58
C MET A 75 10.82 -2.21 -6.40
N THR A 76 11.55 -1.11 -6.61
CA THR A 76 13.00 -1.07 -6.40
C THR A 76 13.35 -1.31 -4.93
N ALA A 77 12.66 -0.66 -4.00
CA ALA A 77 12.88 -0.84 -2.56
C ALA A 77 12.62 -2.29 -2.12
N PHE A 78 11.51 -2.90 -2.56
CA PHE A 78 11.18 -4.29 -2.23
C PHE A 78 12.10 -5.30 -2.93
N PHE A 79 12.55 -5.01 -4.14
CA PHE A 79 13.58 -5.82 -4.82
C PHE A 79 14.89 -5.82 -4.04
N LEU A 80 15.37 -4.65 -3.62
CA LEU A 80 16.58 -4.52 -2.81
C LEU A 80 16.41 -5.18 -1.44
N LEU A 81 15.27 -4.97 -0.77
CA LEU A 81 14.94 -5.63 0.49
C LEU A 81 14.99 -7.15 0.35
N GLY A 82 14.38 -7.71 -0.71
CA GLY A 82 14.41 -9.15 -0.98
C GLY A 82 15.84 -9.70 -1.14
N ARG A 83 16.76 -8.90 -1.69
CA ARG A 83 18.18 -9.28 -1.82
C ARG A 83 18.96 -9.21 -0.50
N LEU A 84 18.58 -8.29 0.39
CA LEU A 84 19.23 -8.13 1.69
C LEU A 84 18.76 -9.18 2.71
N LEU A 85 17.57 -9.75 2.54
CA LEU A 85 17.04 -10.76 3.45
C LEU A 85 17.78 -12.09 3.29
N THR A 86 18.09 -12.76 4.43
CA THR A 86 18.57 -14.14 4.42
C THR A 86 17.47 -15.09 3.94
N LYS A 87 17.84 -16.29 3.44
CA LYS A 87 16.85 -17.29 2.97
C LYS A 87 15.75 -17.57 3.99
N ASN A 88 16.13 -17.71 5.25
CA ASN A 88 15.20 -18.03 6.33
C ASN A 88 14.24 -16.85 6.66
N HIS A 89 14.73 -15.63 6.63
CA HIS A 89 13.88 -14.44 6.83
C HIS A 89 12.95 -14.21 5.64
N TYR A 90 13.43 -14.40 4.43
CA TYR A 90 12.61 -14.30 3.22
C TYR A 90 11.42 -15.27 3.27
N ALA A 91 11.65 -16.55 3.53
CA ALA A 91 10.59 -17.56 3.61
C ALA A 91 9.54 -17.25 4.69
N LYS A 92 9.96 -16.60 5.80
CA LYS A 92 9.06 -16.21 6.90
C LYS A 92 8.27 -14.91 6.65
N THR A 93 8.72 -14.05 5.74
CA THR A 93 8.14 -12.71 5.54
C THR A 93 7.51 -12.51 4.18
N GLN A 94 7.81 -13.35 3.19
CA GLN A 94 7.29 -13.25 1.83
C GLN A 94 5.76 -13.17 1.79
N HIS A 95 5.07 -14.03 2.56
CA HIS A 95 3.61 -14.09 2.60
C HIS A 95 2.94 -12.84 3.19
N ILE A 96 3.72 -11.89 3.71
CA ILE A 96 3.24 -10.60 4.22
C ILE A 96 3.68 -9.47 3.28
N PHE A 97 4.94 -9.49 2.85
CA PHE A 97 5.47 -8.43 1.99
C PHE A 97 4.85 -8.44 0.59
N ASP A 98 4.55 -9.62 0.04
CA ASP A 98 3.91 -9.72 -1.28
C ASP A 98 2.48 -9.14 -1.27
N PRO A 99 1.56 -9.53 -0.35
CA PRO A 99 0.25 -8.87 -0.25
C PRO A 99 0.33 -7.39 0.11
N ALA A 100 1.27 -6.99 0.97
CA ALA A 100 1.44 -5.59 1.35
C ALA A 100 1.85 -4.73 0.15
N LEU A 101 2.86 -5.17 -0.62
CA LEU A 101 3.27 -4.49 -1.84
C LEU A 101 2.14 -4.47 -2.87
N THR A 102 1.44 -5.60 -3.06
CA THR A 102 0.28 -5.71 -3.95
C THR A 102 -0.80 -4.69 -3.56
N LEU A 103 -1.16 -4.60 -2.29
CA LEU A 103 -2.17 -3.63 -1.81
C LEU A 103 -1.75 -2.19 -2.11
N ILE A 104 -0.51 -1.81 -1.75
CA ILE A 104 -0.03 -0.45 -1.98
C ILE A 104 0.00 -0.13 -3.47
N MET A 105 0.53 -1.03 -4.30
CA MET A 105 0.58 -0.86 -5.76
C MET A 105 -0.81 -0.73 -6.38
N THR A 106 -1.79 -1.51 -5.88
CA THR A 106 -3.19 -1.45 -6.33
C THR A 106 -3.83 -0.12 -5.97
N VAL A 107 -3.63 0.38 -4.75
CA VAL A 107 -4.17 1.69 -4.32
C VAL A 107 -3.56 2.83 -5.15
N VAL A 108 -2.26 2.76 -5.45
CA VAL A 108 -1.61 3.74 -6.34
C VAL A 108 -2.19 3.68 -7.76
N ALA A 109 -2.41 2.49 -8.32
CA ALA A 109 -3.04 2.33 -9.63
C ALA A 109 -4.50 2.82 -9.64
N ALA A 110 -5.27 2.55 -8.58
CA ALA A 110 -6.63 3.04 -8.42
C ALA A 110 -6.69 4.56 -8.33
N SER A 111 -5.75 5.17 -7.58
CA SER A 111 -5.63 6.64 -7.50
C SER A 111 -5.33 7.24 -8.88
N GLN A 112 -4.43 6.61 -9.66
CA GLN A 112 -4.12 7.04 -11.03
C GLN A 112 -5.34 6.96 -11.96
N LEU A 113 -6.12 5.87 -11.88
CA LEU A 113 -7.37 5.74 -12.62
C LEU A 113 -8.37 6.83 -12.21
N GLY A 114 -8.49 7.11 -10.92
CA GLY A 114 -9.35 8.19 -10.41
C GLY A 114 -8.94 9.56 -10.96
N LEU A 115 -7.64 9.88 -10.97
CA LEU A 115 -7.14 11.13 -11.58
C LEU A 115 -7.43 11.18 -13.08
N LEU A 116 -7.25 10.07 -13.81
CA LEU A 116 -7.59 10.01 -15.23
C LEU A 116 -9.09 10.29 -15.45
N LEU A 117 -9.97 9.63 -14.69
CA LEU A 117 -11.42 9.82 -14.80
C LEU A 117 -11.82 11.26 -14.50
N THR A 118 -11.28 11.87 -13.45
CA THR A 118 -11.48 13.29 -13.13
C THR A 118 -11.00 14.19 -14.28
N GLY A 119 -9.81 13.92 -14.82
CA GLY A 119 -9.23 14.74 -15.90
C GLY A 119 -9.95 14.67 -17.23
N ILE A 120 -10.65 13.59 -17.53
CA ILE A 120 -11.51 13.44 -18.74
C ILE A 120 -12.96 13.87 -18.50
N GLY A 121 -13.30 14.38 -17.31
CA GLY A 121 -14.64 14.87 -16.98
C GLY A 121 -15.66 13.77 -16.72
N SER A 122 -15.24 12.63 -16.16
CA SER A 122 -16.15 11.57 -15.71
C SER A 122 -16.93 11.98 -14.48
N ASP A 123 -18.23 11.67 -14.43
CA ASP A 123 -19.08 11.86 -13.24
C ASP A 123 -18.76 10.86 -12.10
N LEU A 124 -17.96 9.82 -12.39
CA LEU A 124 -17.57 8.82 -11.39
C LEU A 124 -16.41 9.33 -10.54
N ASP A 125 -16.66 9.66 -9.29
CA ASP A 125 -15.63 9.93 -8.30
C ASP A 125 -15.00 8.61 -7.81
N PHE A 126 -14.11 8.08 -8.62
CA PHE A 126 -13.46 6.80 -8.35
C PHE A 126 -12.49 6.87 -7.16
N ILE A 127 -11.91 8.05 -6.88
CA ILE A 127 -11.02 8.26 -5.72
C ILE A 127 -11.83 8.11 -4.43
N ARG A 128 -13.01 8.72 -4.38
CA ARG A 128 -13.93 8.61 -3.24
C ARG A 128 -14.41 7.18 -3.01
N VAL A 129 -14.80 6.48 -4.08
CA VAL A 129 -15.17 5.06 -4.01
C VAL A 129 -14.00 4.21 -3.49
N THR A 130 -12.78 4.48 -3.96
CA THR A 130 -11.56 3.83 -3.45
C THR A 130 -11.36 4.11 -1.95
N GLY A 131 -11.65 5.33 -1.50
CA GLY A 131 -11.59 5.72 -0.09
C GLY A 131 -12.51 4.88 0.80
N PHE A 132 -13.75 4.68 0.40
CA PHE A 132 -14.69 3.80 1.12
C PHE A 132 -14.23 2.34 1.11
N GLY A 133 -13.82 1.82 -0.04
CA GLY A 133 -13.35 0.43 -0.18
C GLY A 133 -12.09 0.15 0.64
N LEU A 134 -11.11 1.04 0.57
CA LEU A 134 -9.87 0.93 1.35
C LEU A 134 -10.16 1.08 2.85
N GLY A 135 -11.01 2.03 3.24
CA GLY A 135 -11.43 2.20 4.63
C GLY A 135 -12.06 0.92 5.20
N ALA A 136 -13.00 0.31 4.47
CA ALA A 136 -13.61 -0.96 4.89
C ALA A 136 -12.57 -2.08 5.02
N ALA A 137 -11.66 -2.23 4.04
CA ALA A 137 -10.62 -3.25 4.05
C ALA A 137 -9.63 -3.05 5.23
N LEU A 138 -9.20 -1.82 5.49
CA LEU A 138 -8.31 -1.51 6.61
C LEU A 138 -8.99 -1.67 7.97
N PHE A 139 -10.29 -1.40 8.06
CA PHE A 139 -11.05 -1.64 9.28
C PHE A 139 -11.06 -3.14 9.62
N LEU A 140 -11.40 -3.99 8.64
CA LEU A 140 -11.35 -5.44 8.80
C LEU A 140 -9.95 -5.94 9.16
N LEU A 141 -8.91 -5.42 8.49
CA LEU A 141 -7.52 -5.72 8.83
C LEU A 141 -7.19 -5.30 10.27
N GLY A 142 -7.68 -4.14 10.70
CA GLY A 142 -7.52 -3.64 12.06
C GLY A 142 -8.11 -4.58 13.10
N VAL A 143 -9.32 -5.09 12.86
CA VAL A 143 -9.97 -6.09 13.72
C VAL A 143 -9.15 -7.39 13.78
N VAL A 144 -8.75 -7.93 12.62
CA VAL A 144 -7.93 -9.15 12.55
C VAL A 144 -6.62 -9.01 13.30
N LEU A 145 -5.94 -7.87 13.16
CA LEU A 145 -4.69 -7.60 13.87
C LEU A 145 -4.90 -7.43 15.37
N PHE A 146 -5.98 -6.78 15.79
CA PHE A 146 -6.27 -6.56 17.20
C PHE A 146 -6.47 -7.88 17.96
N GLU A 147 -7.09 -8.86 17.30
CA GLU A 147 -7.35 -10.20 17.84
C GLU A 147 -6.22 -11.21 17.56
N ALA A 148 -5.14 -10.79 16.88
CA ALA A 148 -4.08 -11.70 16.44
C ALA A 148 -3.32 -12.35 17.61
N GLU A 149 -3.41 -13.67 17.71
CA GLU A 149 -2.63 -14.48 18.65
C GLU A 149 -1.27 -14.89 18.06
N ARG A 150 -0.28 -15.13 18.93
CA ARG A 150 1.11 -15.40 18.52
C ARG A 150 1.27 -16.67 17.68
N HIS A 151 0.41 -17.64 17.87
CA HIS A 151 0.48 -18.95 17.20
C HIS A 151 -0.40 -19.04 15.94
N THR A 152 -1.13 -17.98 15.61
CA THR A 152 -1.95 -17.91 14.39
C THR A 152 -1.13 -17.42 13.19
N TYR A 153 -1.62 -17.73 11.98
CA TYR A 153 -1.06 -17.16 10.74
C TYR A 153 -1.32 -15.67 10.62
N ALA A 154 -2.34 -15.15 11.31
CA ALA A 154 -2.64 -13.73 11.35
C ALA A 154 -1.64 -12.98 12.23
N GLY A 155 -1.19 -11.82 11.78
CA GLY A 155 -0.34 -10.92 12.54
C GLY A 155 0.83 -10.35 11.76
N LEU A 156 1.24 -9.15 12.17
CA LEU A 156 2.40 -8.46 11.62
C LEU A 156 3.68 -9.25 11.96
N ARG A 157 4.48 -9.55 10.93
CA ARG A 157 5.78 -10.18 11.08
C ARG A 157 6.86 -9.15 10.84
N MET A 158 7.59 -8.81 11.91
CA MET A 158 8.72 -7.90 11.82
C MET A 158 10.00 -8.65 11.39
N PRO A 159 11.00 -7.97 10.79
CA PRO A 159 12.29 -8.56 10.47
C PRO A 159 13.06 -9.07 11.70
N TRP A 160 12.63 -8.68 12.88
CA TRP A 160 13.15 -9.10 14.18
C TRP A 160 12.10 -9.83 15.01
N PRO A 161 12.50 -10.74 15.91
CA PRO A 161 11.56 -11.53 16.70
C PRO A 161 10.90 -10.71 17.80
N ILE A 162 9.59 -10.83 17.96
CA ILE A 162 8.84 -10.39 19.16
C ILE A 162 8.88 -11.57 20.14
N ARG A 163 9.61 -11.41 21.25
CA ARG A 163 10.00 -12.53 22.11
C ARG A 163 8.92 -12.98 23.10
N THR A 164 8.08 -12.08 23.57
CA THR A 164 7.07 -12.37 24.61
C THR A 164 5.65 -12.23 24.09
N ASP A 165 4.69 -12.95 24.68
CA ASP A 165 3.28 -12.88 24.33
C ASP A 165 2.67 -11.52 24.69
N GLY A 166 3.15 -10.90 25.77
CA GLY A 166 2.75 -9.54 26.15
C GLY A 166 3.16 -8.50 25.12
N ALA A 167 4.42 -8.56 24.63
CA ALA A 167 4.91 -7.69 23.57
C ALA A 167 4.16 -7.95 22.25
N TRP A 168 3.88 -9.22 21.91
CA TRP A 168 3.08 -9.58 20.74
C TRP A 168 1.70 -8.93 20.80
N ARG A 169 0.95 -9.14 21.88
CA ARG A 169 -0.39 -8.56 22.06
C ARG A 169 -0.37 -7.04 22.00
N LEU A 170 0.59 -6.39 22.65
CA LEU A 170 0.69 -4.92 22.65
C LEU A 170 0.92 -4.37 21.23
N VAL A 171 1.90 -4.92 20.50
CA VAL A 171 2.21 -4.50 19.11
C VAL A 171 1.00 -4.67 18.19
N HIS A 172 0.31 -5.80 18.29
CA HIS A 172 -0.85 -6.09 17.44
C HIS A 172 -2.07 -5.27 17.81
N ARG A 173 -2.29 -4.97 19.09
CA ARG A 173 -3.34 -4.02 19.52
C ARG A 173 -3.05 -2.61 19.04
N VAL A 174 -1.79 -2.14 19.14
CA VAL A 174 -1.38 -0.84 18.58
C VAL A 174 -1.62 -0.80 17.07
N ALA A 175 -1.20 -1.84 16.35
CA ALA A 175 -1.44 -1.95 14.91
C ALA A 175 -2.94 -1.96 14.58
N GLY A 176 -3.72 -2.82 15.24
CA GLY A 176 -5.15 -2.95 15.01
C GLY A 176 -5.92 -1.65 15.26
N LEU A 177 -5.64 -0.98 16.39
CA LEU A 177 -6.24 0.32 16.70
C LEU A 177 -5.85 1.40 15.68
N SER A 178 -4.57 1.47 15.30
CA SER A 178 -4.11 2.47 14.33
C SER A 178 -4.68 2.24 12.94
N PHE A 179 -4.83 0.99 12.48
CA PHE A 179 -5.54 0.68 11.23
C PHE A 179 -7.02 1.02 11.33
N GLY A 180 -7.68 0.72 12.46
CA GLY A 180 -9.08 1.07 12.69
C GLY A 180 -9.31 2.59 12.66
N LEU A 181 -8.46 3.37 13.33
CA LEU A 181 -8.54 4.84 13.31
C LEU A 181 -8.26 5.41 11.91
N ALA A 182 -7.26 4.88 11.21
CA ALA A 182 -6.97 5.28 9.83
C ALA A 182 -8.14 4.97 8.89
N ALA A 183 -8.78 3.81 9.05
CA ALA A 183 -9.97 3.42 8.29
C ALA A 183 -11.14 4.38 8.53
N ILE A 184 -11.43 4.71 9.79
CA ILE A 184 -12.48 5.68 10.15
C ILE A 184 -12.17 7.05 9.55
N GLY A 185 -10.90 7.50 9.63
CA GLY A 185 -10.46 8.74 9.02
C GLY A 185 -10.68 8.77 7.51
N LEU A 186 -10.34 7.68 6.80
CA LEU A 186 -10.57 7.57 5.35
C LEU A 186 -12.05 7.61 4.98
N VAL A 187 -12.89 6.87 5.71
CA VAL A 187 -14.34 6.89 5.50
C VAL A 187 -14.91 8.29 5.76
N ALA A 188 -14.43 8.98 6.80
CA ALA A 188 -14.83 10.35 7.08
C ALA A 188 -14.41 11.32 5.97
N LEU A 189 -13.16 11.26 5.48
CA LEU A 189 -12.70 12.08 4.36
C LEU A 189 -13.52 11.83 3.08
N ALA A 190 -13.83 10.55 2.79
CA ALA A 190 -14.66 10.19 1.65
C ALA A 190 -16.12 10.64 1.83
N TRP A 191 -16.66 10.56 3.05
CA TRP A 191 -18.02 10.99 3.34
C TRP A 191 -18.18 12.51 3.24
N LEU A 192 -17.22 13.25 3.77
CA LEU A 192 -17.23 14.73 3.76
C LEU A 192 -16.81 15.32 2.41
N ASP A 193 -16.49 14.49 1.42
CA ASP A 193 -16.01 14.92 0.11
C ASP A 193 -14.82 15.88 0.18
N ALA A 194 -13.80 15.46 0.94
CA ALA A 194 -12.65 16.31 1.25
C ALA A 194 -11.73 16.62 0.03
N GLY A 195 -12.08 16.10 -1.15
CA GLY A 195 -11.33 16.28 -2.39
C GLY A 195 -10.28 15.20 -2.66
N ALA A 196 -9.90 15.06 -3.92
CA ALA A 196 -9.01 14.01 -4.41
C ALA A 196 -7.64 14.04 -3.72
N GLY A 197 -7.07 15.22 -3.50
CA GLY A 197 -5.76 15.36 -2.84
C GLY A 197 -5.77 14.91 -1.40
N ALA A 198 -6.78 15.31 -0.61
CA ALA A 198 -6.93 14.90 0.77
C ALA A 198 -7.10 13.37 0.88
N LEU A 199 -7.88 12.76 -0.02
CA LEU A 199 -8.06 11.32 -0.07
C LEU A 199 -6.77 10.58 -0.44
N VAL A 200 -6.04 11.02 -1.48
CA VAL A 200 -4.77 10.40 -1.87
C VAL A 200 -3.72 10.50 -0.76
N MET A 201 -3.61 11.64 -0.09
CA MET A 201 -2.75 11.79 1.10
C MET A 201 -3.23 10.91 2.25
N GLY A 202 -4.54 10.81 2.45
CA GLY A 202 -5.16 9.90 3.40
C GLY A 202 -4.83 8.43 3.12
N PHE A 203 -4.82 7.99 1.85
CA PHE A 203 -4.41 6.63 1.48
C PHE A 203 -2.96 6.35 1.87
N ALA A 204 -2.05 7.27 1.55
CA ALA A 204 -0.65 7.14 1.93
C ALA A 204 -0.48 7.07 3.46
N ALA A 205 -1.15 7.96 4.19
CA ALA A 205 -1.11 7.97 5.65
C ALA A 205 -1.68 6.66 6.24
N ALA A 206 -2.85 6.20 5.76
CA ALA A 206 -3.51 4.99 6.27
C ALA A 206 -2.73 3.70 5.98
N LEU A 207 -1.97 3.66 4.90
CA LEU A 207 -1.14 2.50 4.55
C LEU A 207 0.22 2.51 5.27
N LEU A 208 0.79 3.68 5.54
CA LEU A 208 2.15 3.80 6.07
C LEU A 208 2.21 4.02 7.59
N LEU A 209 1.30 4.80 8.19
CA LEU A 209 1.38 5.12 9.62
C LEU A 209 1.15 3.90 10.53
N PRO A 210 0.12 3.04 10.33
CA PRO A 210 -0.11 1.92 11.22
C PRO A 210 1.05 0.93 11.29
N PRO A 211 1.66 0.46 10.18
CA PRO A 211 2.80 -0.44 10.24
C PRO A 211 4.06 0.23 10.81
N THR A 212 4.26 1.55 10.59
CA THR A 212 5.38 2.28 11.20
C THR A 212 5.21 2.40 12.72
N LEU A 213 4.01 2.71 13.21
CA LEU A 213 3.72 2.76 14.65
C LEU A 213 3.92 1.39 15.30
N ALA A 214 3.45 0.31 14.67
CA ALA A 214 3.70 -1.05 15.14
C ALA A 214 5.20 -1.38 15.15
N GLY A 215 5.96 -0.96 14.14
CA GLY A 215 7.40 -1.11 14.08
C GLY A 215 8.12 -0.38 15.22
N LEU A 216 7.76 0.87 15.46
CA LEU A 216 8.30 1.65 16.57
C LEU A 216 7.97 1.05 17.93
N ALA A 217 6.74 0.55 18.13
CA ALA A 217 6.35 -0.14 19.35
C ALA A 217 7.22 -1.38 19.61
N THR A 218 7.57 -2.16 18.56
CA THR A 218 8.47 -3.31 18.71
C THR A 218 9.88 -2.89 19.10
N LEU A 219 10.41 -1.80 18.54
CA LEU A 219 11.74 -1.30 18.87
C LEU A 219 11.81 -0.81 20.33
N ALA A 220 10.78 -0.08 20.79
CA ALA A 220 10.69 0.38 22.16
C ALA A 220 10.63 -0.77 23.18
N LEU A 221 10.00 -1.91 22.83
CA LEU A 221 9.95 -3.11 23.68
C LEU A 221 11.24 -3.93 23.64
N ARG A 222 12.08 -3.75 22.64
CA ARG A 222 13.36 -4.45 22.51
C ARG A 222 14.45 -3.85 23.41
N SER A 223 14.34 -2.56 23.74
CA SER A 223 15.29 -1.82 24.59
C SER A 223 15.05 -2.03 26.10
N ARG A 224 13.98 -2.73 26.46
CA ARG A 224 13.65 -3.14 27.85
C ARG A 224 13.88 -4.65 28.02
#